data_e74192402b91e6453ca6c6cc1231e444
#
_entry.id   e74192402b91e6453ca6c6cc1231e444
#
_cell.length_a   1.000
_cell.length_b   1.000
_cell.length_c   1.000
_cell.angle_alpha   90.00
_cell.angle_beta   90.00
_cell.angle_gamma   90.00
#
_symmetry.space_group_name_H-M   'P 1'
#
loop_
_entity.id
_entity.type
_entity.pdbx_description
1 polymer ?
#
loop_
_entity_poly.entity_id
_entity_poly.type
_entity_poly.pdbx_seq_one_letter_code
_entity_poly.pdbx_strand_id
1 'polypeptide(L)'
;MIKFENVSKIYPNGTKGLTDVNLQINQGEFVAIIGTSGAGKSTLIRCVNGLNDITSGSLIVNDTEVSKLKGKELRKFRRHVGMIFQSYNLVPRVTVLKNVMFARVPDMSLFKVIFGLFSKEDKLVALDSLNKVGILDKAYIRADQLSGGQQQRVSLARALSQESEILLADEPVSAL
;
A
#
# COMPACT_ATOMS: atom_id res chain seq x y z
N MET A 1 -11.96 -10.92 -0.38
CA MET A 1 -11.82 -11.76 0.83
C MET A 1 -10.33 -11.98 1.11
N ILE A 2 -9.91 -11.92 2.38
CA ILE A 2 -8.55 -12.24 2.83
C ILE A 2 -8.65 -13.40 3.82
N LYS A 3 -7.85 -14.46 3.64
CA LYS A 3 -7.89 -15.64 4.49
C LYS A 3 -6.47 -16.09 4.87
N PHE A 4 -6.21 -16.17 6.17
CA PHE A 4 -5.02 -16.74 6.76
C PHE A 4 -5.38 -18.11 7.32
N GLU A 5 -4.61 -19.16 6.98
CA GLU A 5 -4.75 -20.53 7.47
C GLU A 5 -3.41 -20.99 8.04
N ASN A 6 -3.33 -21.08 9.36
CA ASN A 6 -2.14 -21.50 10.12
C ASN A 6 -0.87 -20.74 9.70
N VAL A 7 -1.01 -19.42 9.44
CA VAL A 7 0.09 -18.62 8.91
C VAL A 7 1.10 -18.27 9.98
N SER A 8 2.35 -18.62 9.73
CA SER A 8 3.48 -18.20 10.57
C SER A 8 4.52 -17.44 9.75
N LYS A 9 5.15 -16.43 10.37
CA LYS A 9 6.29 -15.69 9.83
C LYS A 9 7.43 -15.67 10.81
N ILE A 10 8.55 -16.27 10.43
CA ILE A 10 9.81 -16.22 11.16
C ILE A 10 10.82 -15.47 10.29
N TYR A 11 11.43 -14.43 10.83
CA TYR A 11 12.47 -13.66 10.16
C TYR A 11 13.82 -14.39 10.20
N PRO A 12 14.79 -14.07 9.31
CA PRO A 12 16.10 -14.74 9.27
C PRO A 12 16.89 -14.68 10.59
N ASN A 13 16.64 -13.67 11.42
CA ASN A 13 17.24 -13.51 12.76
C ASN A 13 16.53 -14.34 13.85
N GLY A 14 15.60 -15.22 13.47
CA GLY A 14 14.82 -16.05 14.39
C GLY A 14 13.61 -15.35 15.06
N THR A 15 13.40 -14.05 14.84
CA THR A 15 12.26 -13.34 15.40
C THR A 15 10.95 -13.86 14.80
N LYS A 16 10.00 -14.24 15.67
CA LYS A 16 8.66 -14.65 15.26
C LYS A 16 7.79 -13.43 15.06
N GLY A 17 7.43 -13.12 13.81
CA GLY A 17 6.55 -12.01 13.46
C GLY A 17 5.07 -12.40 13.51
N LEU A 18 4.74 -13.64 13.14
CA LEU A 18 3.40 -14.23 13.23
C LEU A 18 3.54 -15.69 13.68
N THR A 19 2.59 -16.18 14.47
CA THR A 19 2.56 -17.56 14.93
C THR A 19 1.15 -18.11 14.79
N ASP A 20 0.97 -19.08 13.90
CA ASP A 20 -0.26 -19.86 13.69
C ASP A 20 -1.52 -19.01 13.57
N VAL A 21 -1.45 -17.93 12.75
CA VAL A 21 -2.55 -16.99 12.57
C VAL A 21 -3.62 -17.62 11.71
N ASN A 22 -4.85 -17.62 12.23
CA ASN A 22 -6.07 -18.01 11.54
C ASN A 22 -7.02 -16.82 11.56
N LEU A 23 -7.31 -16.24 10.40
CA LEU A 23 -8.12 -15.02 10.26
C LEU A 23 -8.82 -15.02 8.90
N GLN A 24 -10.08 -14.63 8.89
CA GLN A 24 -10.81 -14.36 7.66
C GLN A 24 -11.41 -12.95 7.70
N ILE A 25 -11.24 -12.20 6.62
CA ILE A 25 -11.83 -10.89 6.40
C ILE A 25 -12.63 -10.97 5.10
N ASN A 26 -13.93 -10.67 5.18
CA ASN A 26 -14.81 -10.76 4.03
C ASN A 26 -14.80 -9.46 3.21
N GLN A 27 -15.36 -9.52 2.02
CA GLN A 27 -15.51 -8.33 1.17
C GLN A 27 -16.43 -7.30 1.83
N GLY A 28 -16.04 -6.02 1.80
CA GLY A 28 -16.80 -4.92 2.37
C GLY A 28 -16.57 -4.71 3.87
N GLU A 29 -15.78 -5.56 4.54
CA GLU A 29 -15.47 -5.36 5.94
C GLU A 29 -14.40 -4.28 6.16
N PHE A 30 -14.60 -3.48 7.21
CA PHE A 30 -13.59 -2.59 7.78
C PHE A 30 -13.04 -3.23 9.06
N VAL A 31 -11.75 -3.56 9.06
CA VAL A 31 -11.09 -4.27 10.16
C VAL A 31 -9.98 -3.42 10.76
N ALA A 32 -10.01 -3.20 12.07
CA ALA A 32 -8.94 -2.56 12.83
C ALA A 32 -8.15 -3.62 13.62
N ILE A 33 -6.82 -3.65 13.42
CA ILE A 33 -5.91 -4.55 14.14
C ILE A 33 -5.26 -3.76 15.28
N ILE A 34 -5.58 -4.13 16.51
CA ILE A 34 -5.11 -3.46 17.73
C ILE A 34 -4.14 -4.39 18.48
N GLY A 35 -3.09 -3.82 19.05
CA GLY A 35 -2.12 -4.55 19.86
C GLY A 35 -0.91 -3.68 20.19
N THR A 36 -0.08 -4.13 21.12
CA THR A 36 1.15 -3.44 21.54
C THR A 36 2.18 -3.33 20.41
N SER A 37 3.19 -2.46 20.57
CA SER A 37 4.33 -2.43 19.65
C SER A 37 5.01 -3.80 19.61
N GLY A 38 5.40 -4.25 18.43
CA GLY A 38 6.00 -5.58 18.23
C GLY A 38 5.02 -6.75 18.16
N ALA A 39 3.70 -6.57 18.34
CA ALA A 39 2.70 -7.64 18.29
C ALA A 39 2.49 -8.28 16.88
N GLY A 40 3.22 -7.85 15.85
CA GLY A 40 3.12 -8.42 14.51
C GLY A 40 2.12 -7.74 13.57
N LYS A 41 1.48 -6.62 13.97
CA LYS A 41 0.48 -5.90 13.16
C LYS A 41 0.99 -5.54 11.76
N SER A 42 2.12 -4.85 11.69
CA SER A 42 2.77 -4.49 10.41
C SER A 42 3.22 -5.71 9.62
N THR A 43 3.66 -6.77 10.30
CA THR A 43 4.03 -8.04 9.65
C THR A 43 2.82 -8.65 8.96
N LEU A 44 1.67 -8.72 9.64
CA LEU A 44 0.43 -9.27 9.11
C LEU A 44 -0.03 -8.49 7.87
N ILE A 45 -0.12 -7.16 7.98
CA ILE A 45 -0.51 -6.28 6.87
C ILE A 45 0.45 -6.46 5.67
N ARG A 46 1.77 -6.51 5.91
CA ARG A 46 2.78 -6.67 4.87
C ARG A 46 2.81 -8.06 4.24
N CYS A 47 2.28 -9.08 4.90
CA CYS A 47 2.07 -10.38 4.27
C CYS A 47 0.93 -10.32 3.25
N VAL A 48 -0.17 -9.58 3.53
CA VAL A 48 -1.33 -9.48 2.62
C VAL A 48 -0.95 -8.93 1.25
N ASN A 49 -0.04 -7.94 1.17
CA ASN A 49 0.41 -7.39 -0.12
C ASN A 49 1.68 -8.07 -0.67
N GLY A 50 2.13 -9.17 -0.05
CA GLY A 50 3.32 -9.91 -0.45
C GLY A 50 4.63 -9.13 -0.29
N LEU A 51 4.70 -8.10 0.58
CA LEU A 51 5.98 -7.46 0.97
C LEU A 51 6.79 -8.35 1.90
N ASN A 52 6.11 -9.14 2.73
CA ASN A 52 6.71 -10.16 3.55
C ASN A 52 6.20 -11.53 3.09
N ASP A 53 7.11 -12.44 2.76
CA ASP A 53 6.76 -13.84 2.54
C ASP A 53 6.40 -14.51 3.86
N ILE A 54 5.40 -15.38 3.86
CA ILE A 54 5.09 -16.25 5.00
C ILE A 54 6.11 -17.38 5.09
N THR A 55 6.33 -17.94 6.29
CA THR A 55 7.23 -19.09 6.49
C THR A 55 6.47 -20.41 6.37
N SER A 56 5.23 -20.47 6.85
CA SER A 56 4.35 -21.63 6.76
C SER A 56 2.88 -21.21 6.76
N GLY A 57 2.00 -22.13 6.43
CA GLY A 57 0.56 -21.89 6.29
C GLY A 57 0.16 -21.48 4.88
N SER A 58 -1.06 -20.96 4.74
CA SER A 58 -1.61 -20.46 3.47
C SER A 58 -2.22 -19.08 3.65
N LEU A 59 -1.92 -18.15 2.72
CA LEU A 59 -2.49 -16.82 2.67
C LEU A 59 -3.15 -16.61 1.32
N ILE A 60 -4.47 -16.50 1.33
CA ILE A 60 -5.31 -16.33 0.15
C ILE A 60 -5.93 -14.93 0.17
N VAL A 61 -5.80 -14.20 -0.92
CA VAL A 61 -6.38 -12.86 -1.13
C VAL A 61 -7.11 -12.85 -2.46
N ASN A 62 -8.43 -12.64 -2.46
CA ASN A 62 -9.29 -12.69 -3.64
C ASN A 62 -8.99 -13.92 -4.52
N ASP A 63 -9.09 -15.11 -3.91
CA ASP A 63 -8.85 -16.42 -4.54
C ASP A 63 -7.42 -16.66 -5.07
N THR A 64 -6.51 -15.75 -4.75
CA THR A 64 -5.10 -15.84 -5.14
C THR A 64 -4.23 -16.18 -3.94
N GLU A 65 -3.46 -17.27 -4.02
CA GLU A 65 -2.50 -17.64 -2.98
C GLU A 65 -1.22 -16.80 -3.10
N VAL A 66 -1.09 -15.82 -2.20
CA VAL A 66 -0.05 -14.78 -2.25
C VAL A 66 1.36 -15.36 -2.17
N SER A 67 1.56 -16.41 -1.36
CA SER A 67 2.86 -17.06 -1.16
C SER A 67 3.47 -17.67 -2.42
N LYS A 68 2.65 -17.96 -3.42
CA LYS A 68 3.07 -18.54 -4.71
C LYS A 68 3.45 -17.49 -5.75
N LEU A 69 3.06 -16.23 -5.54
CA LEU A 69 3.26 -15.16 -6.51
C LEU A 69 4.71 -14.68 -6.54
N LYS A 70 5.27 -14.49 -7.75
CA LYS A 70 6.61 -13.93 -7.97
C LYS A 70 6.66 -13.02 -9.18
N GLY A 71 7.64 -12.15 -9.23
CA GLY A 71 7.96 -11.33 -10.40
C GLY A 71 6.76 -10.54 -10.96
N LYS A 72 6.35 -10.83 -12.18
CA LYS A 72 5.26 -10.11 -12.88
C LYS A 72 3.90 -10.37 -12.24
N GLU A 73 3.63 -11.59 -11.77
CA GLU A 73 2.36 -11.96 -11.13
C GLU A 73 2.18 -11.22 -9.81
N LEU A 74 3.20 -11.17 -8.97
CA LEU A 74 3.17 -10.39 -7.72
C LEU A 74 2.99 -8.90 -7.98
N ARG A 75 3.60 -8.35 -9.05
CA ARG A 75 3.39 -6.95 -9.44
C ARG A 75 1.94 -6.70 -9.85
N LYS A 76 1.35 -7.60 -10.67
CA LYS A 76 -0.04 -7.53 -11.09
C LYS A 76 -0.99 -7.63 -9.89
N PHE A 77 -0.73 -8.55 -8.97
CA PHE A 77 -1.48 -8.70 -7.73
C PHE A 77 -1.49 -7.41 -6.89
N ARG A 78 -0.32 -6.80 -6.68
CA ARG A 78 -0.18 -5.54 -5.91
C ARG A 78 -0.96 -4.36 -6.50
N ARG A 79 -1.36 -4.43 -7.74
CA ARG A 79 -2.23 -3.44 -8.38
C ARG A 79 -3.62 -3.39 -7.70
N HIS A 80 -4.09 -4.54 -7.22
CA HIS A 80 -5.39 -4.68 -6.55
C HIS A 80 -5.34 -4.44 -5.03
N VAL A 81 -4.13 -4.25 -4.47
CA VAL A 81 -3.93 -4.08 -3.03
C VAL A 81 -3.17 -2.77 -2.76
N GLY A 82 -3.91 -1.72 -2.45
CA GLY A 82 -3.34 -0.42 -2.06
C GLY A 82 -2.77 -0.46 -0.65
N MET A 83 -1.71 0.33 -0.40
CA MET A 83 -1.10 0.39 0.92
C MET A 83 -0.70 1.81 1.30
N ILE A 84 -1.12 2.22 2.49
CA ILE A 84 -0.66 3.41 3.19
C ILE A 84 0.43 2.97 4.17
N PHE A 85 1.64 3.51 4.00
CA PHE A 85 2.79 3.18 4.83
C PHE A 85 2.94 4.17 5.98
N GLN A 86 3.46 3.72 7.11
CA GLN A 86 3.76 4.54 8.28
C GLN A 86 4.70 5.73 7.96
N SER A 87 5.71 5.53 7.12
CA SER A 87 6.71 6.54 6.75
C SER A 87 6.40 7.29 5.45
N TYR A 88 5.14 7.35 5.03
CA TYR A 88 4.60 8.02 3.83
C TYR A 88 5.21 7.56 2.49
N ASN A 89 6.49 7.22 2.43
CA ASN A 89 7.24 6.76 1.26
C ASN A 89 7.08 7.67 0.03
N LEU A 90 7.09 8.98 0.25
CA LEU A 90 7.06 9.97 -0.81
C LEU A 90 8.47 10.19 -1.38
N VAL A 91 8.56 10.47 -2.66
CA VAL A 91 9.80 10.91 -3.31
C VAL A 91 9.99 12.41 -3.01
N PRO A 92 10.99 12.81 -2.18
CA PRO A 92 11.04 14.14 -1.57
C PRO A 92 11.11 15.28 -2.58
N ARG A 93 11.99 15.16 -3.57
CA ARG A 93 12.28 16.21 -4.57
C ARG A 93 11.33 16.23 -5.77
N VAL A 94 10.23 15.51 -5.69
CA VAL A 94 9.21 15.40 -6.73
C VAL A 94 7.94 16.10 -6.24
N THR A 95 7.15 16.66 -7.17
CA THR A 95 5.90 17.33 -6.83
C THR A 95 4.89 16.37 -6.22
N VAL A 96 3.97 16.91 -5.43
CA VAL A 96 2.85 16.19 -4.82
C VAL A 96 2.04 15.44 -5.88
N LEU A 97 1.62 16.11 -6.94
CA LEU A 97 0.87 15.50 -8.04
C LEU A 97 1.61 14.31 -8.64
N LYS A 98 2.91 14.43 -8.90
CA LYS A 98 3.70 13.35 -9.49
C LYS A 98 3.88 12.18 -8.52
N ASN A 99 3.99 12.44 -7.20
CA ASN A 99 3.99 11.40 -6.18
C ASN A 99 2.68 10.58 -6.19
N VAL A 100 1.54 11.24 -6.37
CA VAL A 100 0.23 10.57 -6.45
C VAL A 100 0.12 9.79 -7.77
N MET A 101 0.52 10.37 -8.90
CA MET A 101 0.53 9.68 -10.20
C MET A 101 1.40 8.42 -10.23
N PHE A 102 2.40 8.27 -9.36
CA PHE A 102 3.19 7.05 -9.27
C PHE A 102 2.38 5.81 -8.89
N ALA A 103 1.19 5.96 -8.32
CA ALA A 103 0.25 4.86 -8.09
C ALA A 103 -0.21 4.19 -9.40
N ARG A 104 -0.15 4.91 -10.53
CA ARG A 104 -0.57 4.44 -11.86
C ARG A 104 0.57 3.75 -12.64
N VAL A 105 1.81 3.83 -12.16
CA VAL A 105 2.99 3.22 -12.82
C VAL A 105 2.82 1.73 -13.11
N PRO A 106 2.21 0.90 -12.26
CA PRO A 106 2.00 -0.53 -12.56
C PRO A 106 1.22 -0.79 -13.84
N ASP A 107 0.39 0.15 -14.30
CA ASP A 107 -0.43 0.04 -15.51
C ASP A 107 0.29 0.54 -16.78
N MET A 108 1.47 1.13 -16.60
CA MET A 108 2.21 1.76 -17.69
C MET A 108 3.22 0.82 -18.33
N SER A 109 3.44 0.98 -19.64
CA SER A 109 4.56 0.33 -20.32
C SER A 109 5.89 0.91 -19.83
N LEU A 110 6.96 0.10 -19.86
CA LEU A 110 8.28 0.52 -19.42
C LEU A 110 8.77 1.82 -20.10
N PHE A 111 8.49 1.98 -21.39
CA PHE A 111 8.80 3.19 -22.15
C PHE A 111 8.11 4.43 -21.54
N LYS A 112 6.81 4.36 -21.27
CA LYS A 112 6.06 5.48 -20.66
C LYS A 112 6.59 5.83 -19.27
N VAL A 113 6.98 4.82 -18.48
CA VAL A 113 7.55 5.03 -17.14
C VAL A 113 8.89 5.78 -17.22
N ILE A 114 9.80 5.35 -18.10
CA ILE A 114 11.14 5.96 -18.25
C ILE A 114 11.02 7.44 -18.67
N PHE A 115 10.11 7.77 -19.59
CA PHE A 115 9.90 9.13 -20.07
C PHE A 115 8.88 9.92 -19.23
N GLY A 116 8.29 9.33 -18.18
CA GLY A 116 7.32 9.99 -17.32
C GLY A 116 6.02 10.40 -18.05
N LEU A 117 5.61 9.64 -19.06
CA LEU A 117 4.48 9.94 -19.94
C LEU A 117 3.16 9.44 -19.34
N PHE A 118 2.66 10.16 -18.35
CA PHE A 118 1.33 9.93 -17.77
C PHE A 118 0.23 10.43 -18.71
N SER A 119 -0.90 9.74 -18.75
CA SER A 119 -2.07 10.14 -19.51
C SER A 119 -2.78 11.36 -18.87
N LYS A 120 -3.66 12.01 -19.63
CA LYS A 120 -4.53 13.06 -19.04
C LYS A 120 -5.46 12.47 -17.98
N GLU A 121 -5.92 11.25 -18.17
CA GLU A 121 -6.76 10.51 -17.24
C GLU A 121 -6.04 10.24 -15.92
N ASP A 122 -4.80 9.73 -15.96
CA ASP A 122 -3.99 9.51 -14.75
C ASP A 122 -3.81 10.82 -13.95
N LYS A 123 -3.61 11.93 -14.65
CA LYS A 123 -3.50 13.24 -14.02
C LYS A 123 -4.81 13.68 -13.37
N LEU A 124 -5.96 13.45 -14.01
CA LEU A 124 -7.27 13.79 -13.46
C LEU A 124 -7.60 12.96 -12.22
N VAL A 125 -7.36 11.64 -12.26
CA VAL A 125 -7.53 10.75 -11.10
C VAL A 125 -6.65 11.19 -9.93
N ALA A 126 -5.40 11.58 -10.20
CA ALA A 126 -4.50 12.06 -9.16
C ALA A 126 -4.96 13.40 -8.56
N LEU A 127 -5.44 14.35 -9.38
CA LEU A 127 -5.97 15.63 -8.90
C LEU A 127 -7.25 15.44 -8.09
N ASP A 128 -8.16 14.57 -8.52
CA ASP A 128 -9.37 14.21 -7.78
C ASP A 128 -9.04 13.58 -6.43
N SER A 129 -8.06 12.66 -6.40
CA SER A 129 -7.58 12.06 -5.15
C SER A 129 -7.00 13.10 -4.20
N LEU A 130 -6.23 14.09 -4.69
CA LEU A 130 -5.72 15.20 -3.89
C LEU A 130 -6.86 16.09 -3.37
N ASN A 131 -7.88 16.32 -4.17
CA ASN A 131 -9.07 17.08 -3.77
C ASN A 131 -9.83 16.36 -2.63
N LYS A 132 -10.05 15.06 -2.76
CA LYS A 132 -10.72 14.24 -1.73
C LYS A 132 -10.05 14.31 -0.35
N VAL A 133 -8.73 14.47 -0.31
CA VAL A 133 -7.98 14.59 0.96
C VAL A 133 -7.69 16.05 1.36
N GLY A 134 -8.20 17.03 0.62
CA GLY A 134 -8.12 18.45 0.94
C GLY A 134 -6.70 19.06 0.84
N ILE A 135 -5.91 18.65 -0.20
CA ILE A 135 -4.55 19.18 -0.42
C ILE A 135 -4.28 19.51 -1.91
N LEU A 136 -5.33 19.74 -2.68
CA LEU A 136 -5.22 20.03 -4.12
C LEU A 136 -4.38 21.30 -4.39
N ASP A 137 -4.45 22.31 -3.52
CA ASP A 137 -3.69 23.57 -3.60
C ASP A 137 -2.17 23.35 -3.59
N LYS A 138 -1.70 22.23 -3.06
CA LYS A 138 -0.28 21.84 -2.99
C LYS A 138 0.16 20.91 -4.14
N ALA A 139 -0.69 20.64 -5.13
CA ALA A 139 -0.40 19.65 -6.19
C ALA A 139 0.95 19.85 -6.89
N TYR A 140 1.37 21.10 -7.07
CA TYR A 140 2.61 21.44 -7.80
C TYR A 140 3.80 21.77 -6.89
N ILE A 141 3.63 21.69 -5.56
CA ILE A 141 4.71 21.88 -4.58
C ILE A 141 5.48 20.57 -4.44
N ARG A 142 6.76 20.63 -4.08
CA ARG A 142 7.60 19.45 -3.80
C ARG A 142 7.21 18.82 -2.48
N ALA A 143 7.27 17.48 -2.42
CA ALA A 143 6.87 16.73 -1.23
C ALA A 143 7.75 17.02 0.02
N ASP A 144 9.02 17.39 -0.18
CA ASP A 144 9.93 17.76 0.92
C ASP A 144 9.64 19.15 1.55
N GLN A 145 8.75 19.94 0.95
CA GLN A 145 8.31 21.24 1.46
C GLN A 145 7.01 21.14 2.29
N LEU A 146 6.46 19.94 2.44
CA LEU A 146 5.22 19.69 3.15
C LEU A 146 5.47 19.37 4.63
N SER A 147 4.53 19.78 5.50
CA SER A 147 4.47 19.27 6.88
C SER A 147 4.15 17.77 6.92
N GLY A 148 4.43 17.10 8.05
CA GLY A 148 4.15 15.67 8.22
C GLY A 148 2.70 15.31 7.95
N GLY A 149 1.73 16.06 8.49
CA GLY A 149 0.31 15.83 8.21
C GLY A 149 -0.08 16.06 6.74
N GLN A 150 0.60 17.00 6.03
CA GLN A 150 0.40 17.18 4.60
C GLN A 150 0.98 16.00 3.81
N GLN A 151 2.16 15.51 4.16
CA GLN A 151 2.77 14.32 3.55
C GLN A 151 1.88 13.08 3.74
N GLN A 152 1.26 12.94 4.91
CA GLN A 152 0.29 11.89 5.20
C GLN A 152 -0.91 11.95 4.25
N ARG A 153 -1.51 13.15 4.05
CA ARG A 153 -2.62 13.34 3.09
C ARG A 153 -2.20 12.98 1.67
N VAL A 154 -0.97 13.31 1.25
CA VAL A 154 -0.44 12.93 -0.07
C VAL A 154 -0.29 11.40 -0.18
N SER A 155 0.17 10.73 0.87
CA SER A 155 0.25 9.26 0.91
C SER A 155 -1.13 8.61 0.78
N LEU A 156 -2.14 9.17 1.45
CA LEU A 156 -3.54 8.74 1.32
C LEU A 156 -4.07 8.98 -0.09
N ALA A 157 -3.85 10.18 -0.66
CA ALA A 157 -4.24 10.46 -2.05
C ALA A 157 -3.62 9.49 -3.04
N ARG A 158 -2.34 9.13 -2.85
CA ARG A 158 -1.65 8.13 -3.68
C ARG A 158 -2.32 6.76 -3.59
N ALA A 159 -2.69 6.32 -2.40
CA ALA A 159 -3.39 5.05 -2.20
C ALA A 159 -4.79 5.06 -2.85
N LEU A 160 -5.53 6.16 -2.73
CA LEU A 160 -6.83 6.33 -3.41
C LEU A 160 -6.70 6.36 -4.93
N SER A 161 -5.67 7.03 -5.47
CA SER A 161 -5.40 7.11 -6.91
C SER A 161 -5.07 5.74 -7.53
N GLN A 162 -4.69 4.76 -6.74
CA GLN A 162 -4.48 3.38 -7.20
C GLN A 162 -5.79 2.68 -7.56
N GLU A 163 -6.94 3.12 -7.02
CA GLU A 163 -8.27 2.51 -7.23
C GLU A 163 -8.27 1.00 -6.95
N SER A 164 -7.60 0.60 -5.85
CA SER A 164 -7.44 -0.79 -5.44
C SER A 164 -8.70 -1.35 -4.78
N GLU A 165 -8.90 -2.66 -4.88
CA GLU A 165 -10.02 -3.39 -4.26
C GLU A 165 -9.85 -3.55 -2.74
N ILE A 166 -8.60 -3.59 -2.29
CA ILE A 166 -8.23 -3.72 -0.88
C ILE A 166 -7.32 -2.54 -0.52
N LEU A 167 -7.62 -1.87 0.58
CA LEU A 167 -6.78 -0.82 1.13
C LEU A 167 -6.21 -1.26 2.48
N LEU A 168 -4.90 -1.34 2.57
CA LEU A 168 -4.16 -1.65 3.78
C LEU A 168 -3.59 -0.35 4.37
N ALA A 169 -3.64 -0.20 5.69
CA ALA A 169 -3.06 0.94 6.39
C ALA A 169 -2.19 0.47 7.56
N ASP A 170 -0.89 0.77 7.50
CA ASP A 170 0.10 0.43 8.52
C ASP A 170 0.40 1.68 9.36
N GLU A 171 -0.25 1.81 10.52
CA GLU A 171 -0.19 2.94 11.45
C GLU A 171 -0.37 4.32 10.77
N PRO A 172 -1.48 4.56 10.06
CA PRO A 172 -1.66 5.76 9.22
C PRO A 172 -1.75 7.07 10.02
N VAL A 173 -1.88 7.02 11.34
CA VAL A 173 -2.10 8.19 12.22
C VAL A 173 -0.99 8.37 13.27
N SER A 174 0.15 7.71 13.16
CA SER A 174 1.24 7.76 14.13
C SER A 174 1.98 9.13 14.19
N ALA A 175 1.61 10.08 13.34
CA ALA A 175 2.23 11.42 13.24
C ALA A 175 1.26 12.59 13.54
N LEU A 176 0.13 12.32 14.19
CA LEU A 176 -0.79 13.34 14.71
C LEU A 176 -0.44 13.71 16.15
#